data_f38ba4e45915ec198038c0ab64575e07
#
_entry.id   f38ba4e45915ec198038c0ab64575e07
#
_cell.length_a   1.000
_cell.length_b   1.000
_cell.length_c   1.000
_cell.angle_alpha   90.00
_cell.angle_beta   90.00
_cell.angle_gamma   90.00
#
_symmetry.space_group_name_H-M   'P 1'
#
loop_
_entity.id
_entity.type
_entity.pdbx_description
1 polymer ?
#
loop_
_entity_poly.entity_id
_entity_poly.type
_entity_poly.pdbx_seq_one_letter_code
_entity_poly.pdbx_strand_id
1 'polypeptide(L)'
;MKCSTVQISGSGISQIDGDRIVATVPKEEVRRIKLSYDPESRHPFLRFFAGFGLFVAGLIMIIVNFIIVEVGIFQVRIASHTFSIPLATICSWLGVSAGLWFLIGVFRGRYNLLIDTGQGIRKIFFAASTNIREIQRFIGRANQELGYDIDMSIMDTMYIPHVPPGDRTGS
;
A
#
# COMPACT_ATOMS: atom_id res chain seq x y z
N MET A 1 17.04 18.56 -2.48
CA MET A 1 17.05 17.11 -2.82
C MET A 1 15.64 16.65 -3.17
N LYS A 2 15.44 15.79 -4.15
CA LYS A 2 14.12 15.29 -4.57
C LYS A 2 14.14 13.75 -4.60
N CYS A 3 13.09 13.13 -4.06
CA CYS A 3 12.84 11.70 -4.16
C CYS A 3 11.37 11.51 -4.49
N SER A 4 11.08 11.09 -5.73
CA SER A 4 9.72 10.91 -6.22
C SER A 4 8.85 12.18 -6.04
N THR A 5 7.87 12.14 -5.15
CA THR A 5 6.93 13.24 -4.86
C THR A 5 7.36 14.12 -3.68
N VAL A 6 8.49 13.82 -3.05
CA VAL A 6 8.99 14.55 -1.89
C VAL A 6 10.27 15.30 -2.24
N GLN A 7 10.32 16.59 -1.93
CA GLN A 7 11.50 17.41 -2.04
C GLN A 7 11.85 17.98 -0.67
N ILE A 8 13.12 17.81 -0.27
CA ILE A 8 13.68 18.39 0.95
C ILE A 8 14.74 19.42 0.54
N SER A 9 14.63 20.61 1.06
CA SER A 9 15.56 21.72 0.85
C SER A 9 15.98 22.33 2.19
N GLY A 10 16.98 23.20 2.18
CA GLY A 10 17.35 23.93 3.39
C GLY A 10 16.24 24.84 3.94
N SER A 11 15.28 25.21 3.10
CA SER A 11 14.13 26.06 3.48
C SER A 11 12.89 25.28 3.94
N GLY A 12 12.79 24.00 3.65
CA GLY A 12 11.61 23.20 4.05
C GLY A 12 11.42 21.92 3.27
N ILE A 13 10.30 21.29 3.54
CA ILE A 13 9.87 20.02 2.92
C ILE A 13 8.64 20.29 2.07
N SER A 14 8.68 19.88 0.80
CA SER A 14 7.60 20.10 -0.15
C SER A 14 7.13 18.79 -0.76
N GLN A 15 5.82 18.69 -0.96
CA GLN A 15 5.22 17.64 -1.77
C GLN A 15 5.00 18.17 -3.18
N ILE A 16 5.48 17.41 -4.16
CA ILE A 16 5.40 17.76 -5.58
C ILE A 16 4.51 16.71 -6.27
N ASP A 17 3.57 17.18 -7.07
CA ASP A 17 2.78 16.34 -7.97
C ASP A 17 3.03 16.82 -9.41
N GLY A 18 3.80 16.02 -10.17
CA GLY A 18 4.36 16.45 -11.44
C GLY A 18 5.29 17.66 -11.25
N ASP A 19 4.93 18.83 -11.83
CA ASP A 19 5.67 20.08 -11.71
C ASP A 19 5.04 21.07 -10.72
N ARG A 20 3.98 20.66 -10.00
CA ARG A 20 3.27 21.54 -9.07
C ARG A 20 3.63 21.20 -7.62
N ILE A 21 3.91 22.22 -6.84
CA ILE A 21 4.05 22.10 -5.40
C ILE A 21 2.64 22.05 -4.81
N VAL A 22 2.29 20.93 -4.19
CA VAL A 22 0.96 20.69 -3.58
C VAL A 22 0.94 21.16 -2.13
N ALA A 23 2.04 20.95 -1.41
CA ALA A 23 2.16 21.34 -0.01
C ALA A 23 3.62 21.68 0.29
N THR A 24 3.84 22.66 1.14
CA THR A 24 5.16 23.02 1.66
C THR A 24 5.09 23.22 3.15
N VAL A 25 6.08 22.72 3.85
CA VAL A 25 6.28 22.92 5.29
C VAL A 25 7.63 23.60 5.47
N PRO A 26 7.66 24.86 5.92
CA PRO A 26 8.92 25.59 6.19
C PRO A 26 9.72 24.87 7.28
N LYS A 27 11.05 24.92 7.18
CA LYS A 27 11.94 24.27 8.16
C LYS A 27 11.71 24.77 9.60
N GLU A 28 11.38 26.05 9.73
CA GLU A 28 11.18 26.72 11.02
C GLU A 28 9.96 26.19 11.77
N GLU A 29 8.95 25.69 11.04
CA GLU A 29 7.75 25.11 11.64
C GLU A 29 7.93 23.64 12.03
N VAL A 30 8.98 22.99 11.55
CA VAL A 30 9.22 21.58 11.75
C VAL A 30 9.77 21.31 13.14
N ARG A 31 9.02 20.61 13.98
CA ARG A 31 9.46 20.16 15.31
C ARG A 31 10.02 18.75 15.31
N ARG A 32 9.33 17.86 14.63
CA ARG A 32 9.71 16.46 14.53
C ARG A 32 9.28 15.90 13.19
N ILE A 33 10.12 15.04 12.62
CA ILE A 33 9.79 14.32 11.40
C ILE A 33 9.93 12.84 11.69
N LYS A 34 8.92 12.07 11.33
CA LYS A 34 8.93 10.61 11.46
C LYS A 34 8.54 9.98 10.14
N LEU A 35 9.30 8.98 9.70
CA LEU A 35 8.88 8.11 8.61
C LEU A 35 7.80 7.17 9.13
N SER A 36 6.70 7.07 8.42
CA SER A 36 5.59 6.16 8.72
C SER A 36 5.16 5.39 7.49
N TYR A 37 4.53 4.26 7.72
CA TYR A 37 3.91 3.46 6.68
C TYR A 37 2.42 3.34 7.00
N ASP A 38 1.60 4.04 6.24
CA ASP A 38 0.16 4.07 6.44
C ASP A 38 -0.57 3.34 5.31
N PRO A 39 -1.67 2.63 5.60
CA PRO A 39 -2.51 2.07 4.56
C PRO A 39 -3.04 3.18 3.65
N GLU A 40 -3.04 2.95 2.34
CA GLU A 40 -3.50 3.91 1.33
C GLU A 40 -4.99 4.27 1.50
N SER A 41 -5.75 3.39 2.12
CA SER A 41 -7.20 3.51 2.28
C SER A 41 -7.57 4.36 3.48
N ARG A 42 -8.47 5.35 3.29
CA ARG A 42 -9.06 6.13 4.39
C ARG A 42 -9.88 5.26 5.36
N HIS A 43 -10.46 4.16 4.88
CA HIS A 43 -11.29 3.24 5.65
C HIS A 43 -10.84 1.79 5.39
N PRO A 44 -9.69 1.36 5.93
CA PRO A 44 -9.15 0.04 5.65
C PRO A 44 -10.08 -1.09 6.12
N PHE A 45 -10.73 -0.92 7.27
CA PHE A 45 -11.69 -1.90 7.80
C PHE A 45 -12.90 -2.09 6.89
N LEU A 46 -13.52 -0.99 6.43
CA LEU A 46 -14.68 -1.07 5.54
C LEU A 46 -14.33 -1.78 4.23
N ARG A 47 -13.18 -1.45 3.65
CA ARG A 47 -12.69 -2.13 2.43
C ARG A 47 -12.37 -3.59 2.67
N PHE A 48 -11.79 -3.92 3.82
CA PHE A 48 -11.52 -5.30 4.21
C PHE A 48 -12.82 -6.11 4.28
N PHE A 49 -13.81 -5.64 5.04
CA PHE A 49 -15.09 -6.33 5.18
C PHE A 49 -15.85 -6.44 3.86
N ALA A 50 -15.86 -5.39 3.04
CA ALA A 50 -16.48 -5.44 1.72
C ALA A 50 -15.78 -6.44 0.80
N GLY A 51 -14.44 -6.43 0.76
CA GLY A 51 -13.66 -7.36 -0.04
C GLY A 51 -13.80 -8.81 0.43
N PHE A 52 -13.74 -9.02 1.73
CA PHE A 52 -13.94 -10.35 2.34
C PHE A 52 -15.34 -10.88 2.10
N GLY A 53 -16.37 -10.05 2.27
CA GLY A 53 -17.77 -10.42 2.00
C GLY A 53 -17.99 -10.83 0.54
N LEU A 54 -17.47 -10.04 -0.42
CA LEU A 54 -17.53 -10.38 -1.85
C LEU A 54 -16.77 -11.66 -2.18
N PHE A 55 -15.60 -11.86 -1.59
CA PHE A 55 -14.79 -13.05 -1.79
C PHE A 55 -15.51 -14.31 -1.29
N VAL A 56 -16.02 -14.27 -0.06
CA VAL A 56 -16.76 -15.40 0.55
C VAL A 56 -18.07 -15.67 -0.21
N ALA A 57 -18.82 -14.63 -0.57
CA ALA A 57 -20.05 -14.79 -1.34
C ALA A 57 -19.76 -15.43 -2.72
N GLY A 58 -18.69 -14.99 -3.40
CA GLY A 58 -18.26 -15.58 -4.66
C GLY A 58 -17.89 -17.07 -4.51
N LEU A 59 -17.16 -17.43 -3.45
CA LEU A 59 -16.82 -18.83 -3.16
C LEU A 59 -18.07 -19.70 -2.89
N ILE A 60 -18.99 -19.19 -2.06
CA ILE A 60 -20.25 -19.90 -1.77
C ILE A 60 -21.01 -20.12 -3.08
N MET A 61 -21.10 -19.11 -3.94
CA MET A 61 -21.76 -19.23 -5.25
C MET A 61 -21.08 -20.25 -6.16
N ILE A 62 -19.74 -20.37 -6.14
CA ILE A 62 -19.02 -21.41 -6.88
C ILE A 62 -19.42 -22.80 -6.36
N ILE A 63 -19.43 -22.98 -5.03
CA ILE A 63 -19.79 -24.25 -4.39
C ILE A 63 -21.23 -24.62 -4.72
N VAL A 64 -22.17 -23.67 -4.58
CA VAL A 64 -23.58 -23.87 -4.89
C VAL A 64 -23.78 -24.23 -6.37
N ASN A 65 -23.10 -23.54 -7.29
CA ASN A 65 -23.14 -23.89 -8.71
C ASN A 65 -22.59 -25.28 -9.01
N PHE A 66 -21.57 -25.71 -8.25
CA PHE A 66 -20.99 -27.05 -8.43
C PHE A 66 -21.90 -28.17 -7.90
N ILE A 67 -22.70 -27.87 -6.86
CA ILE A 67 -23.56 -28.89 -6.18
C ILE A 67 -24.99 -28.94 -6.77
N ILE A 68 -25.56 -27.77 -7.17
CA ILE A 68 -27.02 -27.63 -7.36
C ILE A 68 -27.45 -27.43 -8.81
N VAL A 69 -26.58 -27.38 -9.81
CA VAL A 69 -27.04 -27.33 -11.22
C VAL A 69 -27.51 -25.99 -11.79
N GLU A 70 -26.84 -25.60 -12.89
CA GLU A 70 -27.39 -24.92 -14.09
C GLU A 70 -28.53 -23.91 -13.91
N VAL A 71 -28.26 -22.80 -13.29
CA VAL A 71 -29.17 -21.63 -13.36
C VAL A 71 -28.72 -20.72 -14.49
N GLY A 72 -29.30 -20.94 -15.67
CA GLY A 72 -29.08 -20.12 -16.85
C GLY A 72 -27.78 -20.41 -17.59
N ILE A 73 -27.89 -20.74 -18.86
CA ILE A 73 -26.74 -21.08 -19.72
C ILE A 73 -26.46 -19.90 -20.65
N PHE A 74 -25.27 -19.32 -20.51
CA PHE A 74 -24.76 -18.39 -21.49
C PHE A 74 -23.97 -19.16 -22.57
N GLN A 75 -24.42 -19.14 -23.80
CA GLN A 75 -23.74 -19.81 -24.91
C GLN A 75 -22.75 -18.86 -25.58
N VAL A 76 -21.49 -19.20 -25.54
CA VAL A 76 -20.42 -18.50 -26.24
C VAL A 76 -20.00 -19.31 -27.46
N ARG A 77 -20.15 -18.76 -28.63
CA ARG A 77 -19.72 -19.38 -29.89
C ARG A 77 -18.34 -18.86 -30.26
N ILE A 78 -17.34 -19.72 -30.21
CA ILE A 78 -15.97 -19.41 -30.66
C ILE A 78 -15.65 -20.35 -31.82
N ALA A 79 -15.49 -19.78 -32.99
CA ALA A 79 -15.32 -20.52 -34.26
C ALA A 79 -16.46 -21.50 -34.52
N SER A 80 -16.18 -22.80 -34.63
CA SER A 80 -17.17 -23.86 -34.84
C SER A 80 -17.70 -24.52 -33.58
N HIS A 81 -17.19 -24.13 -32.41
CA HIS A 81 -17.56 -24.73 -31.11
C HIS A 81 -18.45 -23.79 -30.28
N THR A 82 -19.54 -24.36 -29.76
CA THR A 82 -20.44 -23.66 -28.83
C THR A 82 -20.13 -24.12 -27.41
N PHE A 83 -19.72 -23.21 -26.57
CA PHE A 83 -19.48 -23.47 -25.16
C PHE A 83 -20.64 -22.92 -24.35
N SER A 84 -21.20 -23.76 -23.48
CA SER A 84 -22.23 -23.35 -22.53
C SER A 84 -21.58 -23.07 -21.19
N ILE A 85 -21.58 -21.81 -20.77
CA ILE A 85 -21.06 -21.40 -19.48
C ILE A 85 -22.24 -20.91 -18.64
N PRO A 86 -22.50 -21.50 -17.47
CA PRO A 86 -23.52 -20.99 -16.57
C PRO A 86 -23.24 -19.53 -16.19
N LEU A 87 -24.22 -18.65 -16.36
CA LEU A 87 -24.10 -17.23 -16.02
C LEU A 87 -23.68 -17.04 -14.56
N ALA A 88 -24.22 -17.87 -13.68
CA ALA A 88 -23.87 -17.88 -12.27
C ALA A 88 -22.38 -18.15 -12.01
N THR A 89 -21.73 -18.97 -12.83
CA THR A 89 -20.28 -19.23 -12.74
C THR A 89 -19.48 -17.98 -13.06
N ILE A 90 -19.87 -17.23 -14.10
CA ILE A 90 -19.22 -15.97 -14.47
C ILE A 90 -19.34 -14.96 -13.32
N CYS A 91 -20.55 -14.79 -12.77
CA CYS A 91 -20.80 -13.88 -11.65
C CYS A 91 -19.99 -14.27 -10.40
N SER A 92 -19.86 -15.57 -10.12
CA SER A 92 -19.08 -16.08 -8.99
C SER A 92 -17.59 -15.75 -9.12
N TRP A 93 -17.00 -15.97 -10.29
CA TRP A 93 -15.61 -15.62 -10.56
C TRP A 93 -15.35 -14.12 -10.50
N LEU A 94 -16.29 -13.30 -10.99
CA LEU A 94 -16.22 -11.85 -10.84
C LEU A 94 -16.26 -11.42 -9.37
N GLY A 95 -17.11 -12.05 -8.56
CA GLY A 95 -17.19 -11.79 -7.12
C GLY A 95 -15.90 -12.13 -6.40
N VAL A 96 -15.32 -13.31 -6.66
CA VAL A 96 -14.02 -13.72 -6.09
C VAL A 96 -12.90 -12.76 -6.52
N SER A 97 -12.82 -12.41 -7.81
CA SER A 97 -11.79 -11.54 -8.34
C SER A 97 -11.89 -10.12 -7.78
N ALA A 98 -13.10 -9.56 -7.72
CA ALA A 98 -13.35 -8.26 -7.13
C ALA A 98 -13.02 -8.26 -5.62
N GLY A 99 -13.46 -9.29 -4.89
CA GLY A 99 -13.15 -9.45 -3.48
C GLY A 99 -11.64 -9.48 -3.21
N LEU A 100 -10.90 -10.28 -4.00
CA LEU A 100 -9.45 -10.35 -3.90
C LEU A 100 -8.76 -9.02 -4.23
N TRP A 101 -9.25 -8.31 -5.24
CA TRP A 101 -8.75 -6.97 -5.60
C TRP A 101 -8.90 -5.97 -4.43
N PHE A 102 -10.06 -5.96 -3.77
CA PHE A 102 -10.31 -5.13 -2.60
C PHE A 102 -9.39 -5.51 -1.43
N LEU A 103 -9.20 -6.80 -1.16
CA LEU A 103 -8.31 -7.29 -0.11
C LEU A 103 -6.86 -6.88 -0.36
N ILE A 104 -6.35 -7.06 -1.57
CA ILE A 104 -4.99 -6.63 -1.95
C ILE A 104 -4.84 -5.12 -1.75
N GLY A 105 -5.87 -4.33 -2.09
CA GLY A 105 -5.88 -2.88 -1.91
C GLY A 105 -5.80 -2.42 -0.45
N VAL A 106 -6.29 -3.24 0.50
CA VAL A 106 -6.18 -2.95 1.95
C VAL A 106 -4.74 -3.09 2.45
N PHE A 107 -4.02 -4.10 1.94
CA PHE A 107 -2.63 -4.36 2.36
C PHE A 107 -1.61 -3.46 1.66
N ARG A 108 -2.01 -2.73 0.63
CA ARG A 108 -1.16 -1.72 0.00
C ARG A 108 -1.07 -0.50 0.89
N GLY A 109 0.12 -0.23 1.39
CA GLY A 109 0.42 1.00 2.13
C GLY A 109 1.40 1.87 1.36
N ARG A 110 1.52 3.11 1.80
CA ARG A 110 2.50 4.06 1.29
C ARG A 110 3.36 4.61 2.41
N TYR A 111 4.62 4.80 2.11
CA TYR A 111 5.50 5.53 3.00
C TYR A 111 5.13 7.01 2.99
N ASN A 112 5.13 7.61 4.16
CA ASN A 112 4.90 9.03 4.33
C ASN A 112 5.83 9.61 5.40
N LEU A 113 6.03 10.91 5.30
CA LEU A 113 6.68 11.70 6.34
C LEU A 113 5.58 12.35 7.19
N LEU A 114 5.55 11.99 8.45
CA LEU A 114 4.74 12.67 9.47
C LEU A 114 5.56 13.84 9.99
N ILE A 115 5.12 15.05 9.69
CA ILE A 115 5.79 16.29 10.10
C ILE A 115 4.93 16.94 11.16
N ASP A 116 5.45 16.99 12.37
CA ASP A 116 4.84 17.76 13.46
C ASP A 116 5.30 19.22 13.35
N THR A 117 4.35 20.11 13.16
CA THR A 117 4.57 21.55 12.98
C THR A 117 4.15 22.37 14.22
N GLY A 118 3.81 21.75 15.32
CA GLY A 118 3.27 22.48 16.49
C GLY A 118 1.85 23.03 16.30
N GLN A 119 1.39 23.22 15.06
CA GLN A 119 -0.01 23.52 14.72
C GLN A 119 -0.79 22.26 14.36
N GLY A 120 -0.10 21.13 14.16
CA GLY A 120 -0.68 19.84 13.82
C GLY A 120 0.28 18.96 13.02
N ILE A 121 -0.17 17.74 12.78
CA ILE A 121 0.60 16.76 12.03
C ILE A 121 0.25 16.87 10.55
N ARG A 122 1.24 17.13 9.72
CA ARG A 122 1.12 17.10 8.25
C ARG A 122 1.72 15.80 7.72
N LYS A 123 1.03 15.19 6.75
CA LYS A 123 1.48 13.98 6.08
C LYS A 123 1.89 14.29 4.65
N ILE A 124 3.12 13.94 4.31
CA ILE A 124 3.66 14.05 2.95
C ILE A 124 3.97 12.65 2.45
N PHE A 125 3.32 12.24 1.35
CA PHE A 125 3.39 10.87 0.84
C PHE A 125 4.47 10.74 -0.23
N PHE A 126 5.23 9.64 -0.15
CA PHE A 126 6.04 9.17 -1.27
C PHE A 126 5.15 8.53 -2.33
N ALA A 127 5.59 8.49 -3.59
CA ALA A 127 4.86 7.74 -4.61
C ALA A 127 4.84 6.24 -4.28
N ALA A 128 3.75 5.57 -4.64
CA ALA A 128 3.57 4.15 -4.36
C ALA A 128 4.64 3.25 -4.98
N SER A 129 5.29 3.71 -6.06
CA SER A 129 6.36 3.01 -6.76
C SER A 129 7.74 3.20 -6.16
N THR A 130 7.90 4.05 -5.13
CA THR A 130 9.23 4.39 -4.58
C THR A 130 9.76 3.24 -3.73
N ASN A 131 10.98 2.81 -4.05
CA ASN A 131 11.63 1.72 -3.32
C ASN A 131 12.09 2.20 -1.93
N ILE A 132 11.91 1.34 -0.91
CA ILE A 132 12.33 1.62 0.48
C ILE A 132 13.81 2.01 0.58
N ARG A 133 14.68 1.34 -0.19
CA ARG A 133 16.13 1.65 -0.21
C ARG A 133 16.43 3.05 -0.75
N GLU A 134 15.61 3.53 -1.67
CA GLU A 134 15.72 4.87 -2.22
C GLU A 134 15.30 5.91 -1.18
N ILE A 135 14.21 5.64 -0.46
CA ILE A 135 13.74 6.48 0.65
C ILE A 135 14.80 6.55 1.75
N GLN A 136 15.41 5.41 2.13
CA GLN A 136 16.48 5.38 3.13
C GLN A 136 17.69 6.25 2.73
N ARG A 137 18.17 6.11 1.49
CA ARG A 137 19.29 6.93 0.99
C ARG A 137 18.94 8.40 0.93
N PHE A 138 17.71 8.71 0.55
CA PHE A 138 17.23 10.09 0.48
C PHE A 138 17.16 10.73 1.86
N ILE A 139 16.57 10.04 2.84
CA ILE A 139 16.47 10.51 4.22
C ILE A 139 17.86 10.62 4.86
N GLY A 140 18.73 9.61 4.68
CA GLY A 140 20.09 9.64 5.18
C GLY A 140 20.87 10.86 4.69
N ARG A 141 20.75 11.20 3.40
CA ARG A 141 21.34 12.41 2.85
C ARG A 141 20.71 13.69 3.40
N ALA A 142 19.39 13.71 3.56
CA ALA A 142 18.71 14.89 4.12
C ALA A 142 19.15 15.17 5.57
N ASN A 143 19.35 14.13 6.37
CA ASN A 143 19.87 14.26 7.72
C ASN A 143 21.32 14.78 7.73
N GLN A 144 22.18 14.26 6.84
CA GLN A 144 23.60 14.61 6.78
C GLN A 144 23.85 16.00 6.17
N GLU A 145 23.20 16.30 5.03
CA GLU A 145 23.51 17.51 4.26
C GLU A 145 22.67 18.73 4.66
N LEU A 146 21.43 18.50 5.09
CA LEU A 146 20.49 19.58 5.39
C LEU A 146 20.16 19.74 6.87
N GLY A 147 20.74 18.87 7.72
CA GLY A 147 20.58 18.93 9.18
C GLY A 147 19.14 18.70 9.63
N TYR A 148 18.40 17.82 8.95
CA TYR A 148 17.14 17.31 9.43
C TYR A 148 17.39 16.11 10.36
N ASP A 149 16.52 15.93 11.35
CA ASP A 149 16.50 14.76 12.24
C ASP A 149 15.22 13.95 11.95
N ILE A 150 15.29 13.14 10.91
CA ILE A 150 14.15 12.30 10.48
C ILE A 150 14.28 10.94 11.14
N ASP A 151 13.31 10.64 12.02
CA ASP A 151 13.21 9.37 12.73
C ASP A 151 12.81 8.22 11.76
N MET A 152 13.71 7.26 11.60
CA MET A 152 13.54 6.07 10.75
C MET A 152 13.25 4.79 11.55
N SER A 153 12.88 4.88 12.80
CA SER A 153 12.70 3.71 13.72
C SER A 153 11.75 2.64 13.17
N ILE A 154 10.82 3.00 12.30
CA ILE A 154 9.93 2.03 11.65
C ILE A 154 10.68 1.07 10.71
N MET A 155 11.81 1.50 10.16
CA MET A 155 12.62 0.67 9.26
C MET A 155 13.42 -0.38 10.03
N ASP A 156 13.85 -0.05 11.24
CA ASP A 156 14.61 -0.97 12.11
C ASP A 156 13.71 -2.14 12.55
N THR A 157 12.42 -1.89 12.76
CA THR A 157 11.43 -2.92 13.10
C THR A 157 11.09 -3.85 11.92
N MET A 158 11.19 -3.36 10.68
CA MET A 158 10.93 -4.17 9.47
C MET A 158 12.16 -4.96 9.02
N TYR A 159 13.35 -4.58 9.46
CA TYR A 159 14.63 -5.17 9.08
C TYR A 159 15.31 -5.86 10.26
N ILE A 160 14.59 -6.71 10.98
CA ILE A 160 15.24 -7.72 11.83
C ILE A 160 15.52 -8.92 10.87
N PRO A 161 16.72 -9.06 10.32
CA PRO A 161 17.12 -10.34 9.79
C PRO A 161 17.05 -11.29 10.99
N HIS A 162 16.32 -12.37 10.86
CA HIS A 162 16.35 -13.48 11.79
C HIS A 162 17.80 -14.01 11.74
N VAL A 163 18.67 -13.44 12.58
CA VAL A 163 19.97 -14.03 12.87
C VAL A 163 19.63 -15.25 13.70
N PRO A 164 19.82 -16.47 13.16
CA PRO A 164 19.66 -17.67 13.96
C PRO A 164 20.60 -17.52 15.18
N PRO A 165 20.18 -17.93 16.36
CA PRO A 165 21.05 -17.90 17.55
C PRO A 165 22.27 -18.75 17.22
N GLY A 166 23.35 -18.06 16.87
CA GLY A 166 24.64 -18.67 16.55
C GLY A 166 25.13 -19.40 17.78
N ASP A 167 25.34 -20.67 17.57
CA ASP A 167 26.09 -21.63 18.36
C ASP A 167 27.20 -20.95 19.17
N ARG A 168 26.92 -20.69 20.45
CA ARG A 168 27.98 -20.40 21.41
C ARG A 168 28.47 -21.73 21.99
N THR A 169 29.03 -22.56 21.13
CA THR A 169 29.86 -23.68 21.56
C THR A 169 31.29 -23.37 21.16
N GLY A 170 32.14 -23.14 22.12
CA GLY A 170 33.53 -23.10 21.82
C GLY A 170 34.40 -22.50 22.92
N SER A 171 34.80 -23.37 23.86
CA SER A 171 36.02 -23.38 24.68
C SER A 171 36.30 -22.24 25.64
#